data_155d72672e92965d21326728519f90cc
#
_entry.id   155d72672e92965d21326728519f90cc
#
_cell.length_a   1.000
_cell.length_b   1.000
_cell.length_c   1.000
_cell.angle_alpha   90.00
_cell.angle_beta   90.00
_cell.angle_gamma   90.00
#
_symmetry.space_group_name_H-M   'P 1'
#
loop_
_entity.id
_entity.type
_entity.pdbx_description
1 polymer ?
#
loop_
_entity_poly.entity_id
_entity_poly.type
_entity_poly.pdbx_seq_one_letter_code
_entity_poly.pdbx_strand_id
1 'polypeptide(L)'
;IFVNKMDRENADFYKVVEELQSKFGAKCLPVQLPIGAHNDFQGIIDLITMKSYTGFPPEEGEIPSSLQAQAESFREKLVEAVAEIDDSLVEKYLGGEELSLEELGDGLRRAVVAGRIVPVLAGSALQNIGISLLLDAICSYLPSPKERNIAVIGDSDNPETLEPSQDAPLAALVFKTSADPYVGKLTYFRVYQGAID
;
A
#
# COMPACT_ATOMS: atom_id res chain seq x y z
N ILE A 1 -2.96 -3.16 1.76
CA ILE A 1 -3.85 -4.34 1.66
C ILE A 1 -4.36 -4.43 0.22
N PHE A 2 -4.34 -5.62 -0.38
CA PHE A 2 -4.89 -5.86 -1.71
C PHE A 2 -6.09 -6.80 -1.61
N VAL A 3 -7.28 -6.30 -1.94
CA VAL A 3 -8.52 -7.08 -2.00
C VAL A 3 -8.55 -7.78 -3.35
N ASN A 4 -8.09 -9.03 -3.34
CA ASN A 4 -7.97 -9.87 -4.53
C ASN A 4 -9.28 -10.60 -4.84
N LYS A 5 -9.36 -11.18 -6.03
CA LYS A 5 -10.47 -12.03 -6.50
C LYS A 5 -11.79 -11.28 -6.64
N MET A 6 -11.73 -10.01 -7.07
CA MET A 6 -12.94 -9.22 -7.33
C MET A 6 -13.83 -9.78 -8.45
N ASP A 7 -13.29 -10.68 -9.26
CA ASP A 7 -13.97 -11.46 -10.29
C ASP A 7 -14.79 -12.64 -9.78
N ARG A 8 -14.69 -12.96 -8.48
CA ARG A 8 -15.36 -14.14 -7.93
C ARG A 8 -16.80 -13.85 -7.48
N GLU A 9 -17.66 -14.89 -7.57
CA GLU A 9 -19.00 -14.87 -7.00
C GLU A 9 -18.93 -14.51 -5.50
N ASN A 10 -19.80 -13.61 -5.06
CA ASN A 10 -19.84 -13.05 -3.70
C ASN A 10 -18.67 -12.13 -3.30
N ALA A 11 -17.85 -11.66 -4.25
CA ALA A 11 -16.88 -10.63 -3.96
C ALA A 11 -17.56 -9.30 -3.61
N ASP A 12 -17.26 -8.73 -2.47
CA ASP A 12 -17.79 -7.44 -2.02
C ASP A 12 -16.68 -6.61 -1.40
N PHE A 13 -16.19 -5.65 -2.17
CA PHE A 13 -15.10 -4.77 -1.76
C PHE A 13 -15.46 -3.94 -0.54
N TYR A 14 -16.66 -3.37 -0.53
CA TYR A 14 -17.07 -2.43 0.51
C TYR A 14 -17.25 -3.13 1.85
N LYS A 15 -17.82 -4.32 1.83
CA LYS A 15 -17.94 -5.18 3.02
C LYS A 15 -16.56 -5.57 3.56
N VAL A 16 -15.60 -5.89 2.68
CA VAL A 16 -14.21 -6.17 3.10
C VAL A 16 -13.57 -4.94 3.74
N VAL A 17 -13.78 -3.74 3.17
CA VAL A 17 -13.28 -2.49 3.76
C VAL A 17 -13.87 -2.24 5.14
N GLU A 18 -15.18 -2.43 5.32
CA GLU A 18 -15.84 -2.31 6.63
C GLU A 18 -15.28 -3.32 7.65
N GLU A 19 -15.06 -4.57 7.23
CA GLU A 19 -14.44 -5.58 8.10
C GLU A 19 -13.00 -5.23 8.47
N LEU A 20 -12.22 -4.69 7.52
CA LEU A 20 -10.85 -4.22 7.78
C LEU A 20 -10.85 -3.06 8.77
N GLN A 21 -11.72 -2.08 8.59
CA GLN A 21 -11.85 -0.95 9.50
C GLN A 21 -12.33 -1.37 10.88
N SER A 22 -13.25 -2.32 10.96
CA SER A 22 -13.71 -2.87 12.23
C SER A 22 -12.60 -3.60 13.02
N LYS A 23 -11.70 -4.30 12.31
CA LYS A 23 -10.64 -5.12 12.95
C LYS A 23 -9.34 -4.35 13.19
N PHE A 24 -8.98 -3.47 12.27
CA PHE A 24 -7.68 -2.79 12.26
C PHE A 24 -7.78 -1.27 12.45
N GLY A 25 -8.98 -0.74 12.56
CA GLY A 25 -9.26 0.68 12.77
C GLY A 25 -9.49 1.45 11.47
N ALA A 26 -9.98 2.68 11.62
CA ALA A 26 -10.34 3.58 10.51
C ALA A 26 -9.18 3.92 9.56
N LYS A 27 -7.94 3.63 9.95
CA LYS A 27 -6.75 3.84 9.12
C LYS A 27 -6.69 3.00 7.84
N CYS A 28 -7.52 1.95 7.72
CA CYS A 28 -7.65 1.17 6.49
C CYS A 28 -8.51 1.94 5.50
N LEU A 29 -7.86 2.67 4.58
CA LEU A 29 -8.54 3.56 3.64
C LEU A 29 -8.41 3.06 2.20
N PRO A 30 -9.51 2.98 1.44
CA PRO A 30 -9.47 2.75 0.02
C PRO A 30 -8.68 3.85 -0.69
N VAL A 31 -7.72 3.45 -1.51
CA VAL A 31 -7.04 4.31 -2.49
C VAL A 31 -7.48 3.95 -3.91
N GLN A 32 -8.21 2.86 -4.05
CA GLN A 32 -8.82 2.40 -5.28
C GLN A 32 -10.24 1.89 -5.01
N LEU A 33 -11.13 2.02 -5.99
CA LEU A 33 -12.47 1.44 -5.98
C LEU A 33 -12.64 0.49 -7.17
N PRO A 34 -13.39 -0.62 -7.03
CA PRO A 34 -13.66 -1.50 -8.15
C PRO A 34 -14.69 -0.92 -9.11
N ILE A 35 -14.53 -1.19 -10.40
CA ILE A 35 -15.54 -0.97 -11.44
C ILE A 35 -16.21 -2.30 -11.72
N GLY A 36 -17.46 -2.44 -11.26
CA GLY A 36 -18.19 -3.71 -11.28
C GLY A 36 -17.74 -4.68 -10.18
N ALA A 37 -18.36 -5.84 -10.16
CA ALA A 37 -18.05 -6.94 -9.26
C ALA A 37 -18.40 -8.28 -9.94
N HIS A 38 -17.83 -9.37 -9.45
CA HIS A 38 -18.07 -10.72 -9.99
C HIS A 38 -17.71 -10.81 -11.48
N ASN A 39 -18.65 -11.31 -12.28
CA ASN A 39 -18.47 -11.43 -13.74
C ASN A 39 -18.39 -10.07 -14.45
N ASP A 40 -18.90 -9.01 -13.81
CA ASP A 40 -18.91 -7.65 -14.34
C ASP A 40 -17.71 -6.81 -13.84
N PHE A 41 -16.75 -7.43 -13.14
CA PHE A 41 -15.54 -6.75 -12.72
C PHE A 41 -14.66 -6.43 -13.93
N GLN A 42 -14.51 -5.14 -14.24
CA GLN A 42 -13.85 -4.65 -15.46
C GLN A 42 -12.58 -3.88 -15.18
N GLY A 43 -12.43 -3.33 -13.97
CA GLY A 43 -11.32 -2.43 -13.70
C GLY A 43 -11.38 -1.81 -12.31
N ILE A 44 -10.61 -0.76 -12.15
CA ILE A 44 -10.53 0.01 -10.91
C ILE A 44 -10.58 1.51 -11.19
N ILE A 45 -11.01 2.27 -10.20
CA ILE A 45 -10.86 3.72 -10.12
C ILE A 45 -9.70 4.00 -9.17
N ASP A 46 -8.74 4.81 -9.59
CA ASP A 46 -7.69 5.33 -8.74
C ASP A 46 -8.14 6.66 -8.12
N LEU A 47 -8.19 6.71 -6.79
CA LEU A 47 -8.67 7.89 -6.05
C LEU A 47 -7.64 9.02 -5.95
N ILE A 48 -6.37 8.74 -6.28
CA ILE A 48 -5.34 9.78 -6.30
C ILE A 48 -5.47 10.59 -7.60
N THR A 49 -5.51 9.90 -8.74
CA THR A 49 -5.56 10.53 -10.06
C THR A 49 -6.99 10.85 -10.52
N MET A 50 -7.99 10.26 -9.88
CA MET A 50 -9.41 10.31 -10.29
C MET A 50 -9.58 9.83 -11.74
N LYS A 51 -8.94 8.72 -12.07
CA LYS A 51 -9.01 8.04 -13.37
C LYS A 51 -9.48 6.61 -13.20
N SER A 52 -10.08 6.08 -14.25
CA SER A 52 -10.40 4.66 -14.35
C SER A 52 -9.33 3.91 -15.13
N TYR A 53 -9.10 2.65 -14.77
CA TYR A 53 -8.20 1.73 -15.44
C TYR A 53 -8.91 0.41 -15.66
N THR A 54 -9.15 0.06 -16.92
CA THR A 54 -9.95 -1.12 -17.30
C THR A 54 -9.15 -2.11 -18.13
N GLY A 55 -9.45 -3.39 -17.99
CA GLY A 55 -8.84 -4.46 -18.77
C GLY A 55 -7.38 -4.79 -18.45
N PHE A 56 -6.79 -5.59 -19.37
CA PHE A 56 -5.35 -5.89 -19.37
C PHE A 56 -4.87 -6.04 -20.83
N PRO A 57 -3.87 -5.25 -21.29
CA PRO A 57 -3.22 -4.13 -20.56
C PRO A 57 -4.23 -3.09 -20.07
N PRO A 58 -3.92 -2.37 -18.95
CA PRO A 58 -4.85 -1.38 -18.44
C PRO A 58 -5.01 -0.21 -19.39
N GLU A 59 -6.26 0.12 -19.70
CA GLU A 59 -6.63 1.31 -20.46
C GLU A 59 -7.11 2.39 -19.50
N GLU A 60 -6.43 3.56 -19.55
CA GLU A 60 -6.84 4.72 -18.75
C GLU A 60 -8.05 5.40 -19.40
N GLY A 61 -9.00 5.80 -18.55
CA GLY A 61 -10.23 6.48 -18.99
C GLY A 61 -10.82 7.36 -17.89
N GLU A 62 -11.96 7.95 -18.23
CA GLU A 62 -12.74 8.73 -17.27
C GLU A 62 -13.54 7.79 -16.36
N ILE A 63 -13.84 8.27 -15.13
CA ILE A 63 -14.68 7.53 -14.19
C ILE A 63 -16.10 7.40 -14.76
N PRO A 64 -16.69 6.19 -14.73
CA PRO A 64 -18.10 6.05 -15.13
C PRO A 64 -19.00 6.99 -14.33
N SER A 65 -19.92 7.68 -15.01
CA SER A 65 -20.79 8.70 -14.38
C SER A 65 -21.60 8.16 -13.20
N SER A 66 -21.95 6.88 -13.24
CA SER A 66 -22.66 6.21 -12.13
C SER A 66 -21.81 6.03 -10.86
N LEU A 67 -20.48 6.08 -10.97
CA LEU A 67 -19.53 5.91 -9.87
C LEU A 67 -18.84 7.21 -9.45
N GLN A 68 -19.08 8.30 -10.19
CA GLN A 68 -18.42 9.59 -9.96
C GLN A 68 -18.62 10.12 -8.54
N ALA A 69 -19.88 10.23 -8.11
CA ALA A 69 -20.21 10.75 -6.77
C ALA A 69 -19.63 9.86 -5.64
N GLN A 70 -19.58 8.54 -5.86
CA GLN A 70 -18.97 7.62 -4.91
C GLN A 70 -17.47 7.81 -4.85
N ALA A 71 -16.79 7.91 -5.99
CA ALA A 71 -15.36 8.16 -6.07
C ALA A 71 -14.98 9.48 -5.38
N GLU A 72 -15.74 10.54 -5.62
CA GLU A 72 -15.55 11.86 -4.97
C GLU A 72 -15.66 11.73 -3.45
N SER A 73 -16.70 11.06 -2.94
CA SER A 73 -16.89 10.86 -1.50
C SER A 73 -15.74 10.06 -0.84
N PHE A 74 -15.21 9.03 -1.52
CA PHE A 74 -14.06 8.29 -0.99
C PHE A 74 -12.76 9.08 -1.10
N ARG A 75 -12.60 9.85 -2.19
CA ARG A 75 -11.45 10.77 -2.32
C ARG A 75 -11.43 11.82 -1.23
N GLU A 76 -12.56 12.44 -0.90
CA GLU A 76 -12.66 13.43 0.18
C GLU A 76 -12.15 12.87 1.50
N LYS A 77 -12.61 11.67 1.89
CA LYS A 77 -12.12 10.98 3.10
C LYS A 77 -10.62 10.66 3.06
N LEU A 78 -10.10 10.31 1.88
CA LEU A 78 -8.68 10.05 1.70
C LEU A 78 -7.87 11.34 1.85
N VAL A 79 -8.31 12.44 1.22
CA VAL A 79 -7.67 13.76 1.31
C VAL A 79 -7.66 14.26 2.75
N GLU A 80 -8.80 14.18 3.46
CA GLU A 80 -8.92 14.53 4.88
C GLU A 80 -7.90 13.76 5.73
N ALA A 81 -7.86 12.43 5.60
CA ALA A 81 -6.94 11.60 6.36
C ALA A 81 -5.45 11.84 6.03
N VAL A 82 -5.14 12.20 4.79
CA VAL A 82 -3.79 12.59 4.39
C VAL A 82 -3.43 13.98 4.91
N ALA A 83 -4.37 14.92 4.88
CA ALA A 83 -4.16 16.26 5.40
C ALA A 83 -3.80 16.25 6.89
N GLU A 84 -4.43 15.39 7.70
CA GLU A 84 -4.17 15.28 9.15
C GLU A 84 -2.72 14.93 9.55
N ILE A 85 -1.85 14.62 8.57
CA ILE A 85 -0.48 14.16 8.83
C ILE A 85 0.50 15.30 8.98
N ASP A 86 0.20 16.44 8.39
CA ASP A 86 1.10 17.58 8.26
C ASP A 86 0.32 18.89 8.42
N ASP A 87 0.75 19.73 9.34
CA ASP A 87 0.09 20.98 9.66
C ASP A 87 -0.11 21.88 8.43
N SER A 88 0.84 21.85 7.47
CA SER A 88 0.74 22.63 6.24
C SER A 88 -0.37 22.12 5.31
N LEU A 89 -0.60 20.80 5.28
CA LEU A 89 -1.69 20.19 4.52
C LEU A 89 -3.04 20.43 5.19
N VAL A 90 -3.08 20.43 6.54
CA VAL A 90 -4.26 20.79 7.33
C VAL A 90 -4.67 22.23 7.03
N GLU A 91 -3.74 23.20 7.05
CA GLU A 91 -4.03 24.60 6.78
C GLU A 91 -4.62 24.79 5.38
N LYS A 92 -4.05 24.14 4.36
CA LYS A 92 -4.60 24.17 3.00
C LYS A 92 -6.00 23.58 2.93
N TYR A 93 -6.20 22.38 3.49
CA TYR A 93 -7.49 21.70 3.48
C TYR A 93 -8.58 22.52 4.17
N LEU A 94 -8.29 23.08 5.36
CA LEU A 94 -9.22 23.95 6.09
C LEU A 94 -9.43 25.30 5.41
N GLY A 95 -8.45 25.78 4.66
CA GLY A 95 -8.56 26.98 3.81
C GLY A 95 -9.42 26.77 2.56
N GLY A 96 -9.85 25.54 2.29
CA GLY A 96 -10.63 25.18 1.09
C GLY A 96 -9.78 25.11 -0.19
N GLU A 97 -8.45 25.01 -0.06
CA GLU A 97 -7.55 24.80 -1.18
C GLU A 97 -7.44 23.30 -1.52
N GLU A 98 -7.43 22.98 -2.80
CA GLU A 98 -7.22 21.59 -3.25
C GLU A 98 -5.75 21.20 -3.09
N LEU A 99 -5.51 19.98 -2.58
CA LEU A 99 -4.18 19.40 -2.59
C LEU A 99 -3.82 18.97 -4.02
N SER A 100 -2.62 19.32 -4.47
CA SER A 100 -2.09 18.81 -5.74
C SER A 100 -1.88 17.28 -5.68
N LEU A 101 -1.78 16.63 -6.85
CA LEU A 101 -1.50 15.19 -6.93
C LEU A 101 -0.18 14.82 -6.24
N GLU A 102 0.84 15.69 -6.34
CA GLU A 102 2.13 15.50 -5.69
C GLU A 102 2.00 15.59 -4.16
N GLU A 103 1.35 16.63 -3.63
CA GLU A 103 1.10 16.78 -2.20
C GLU A 103 0.31 15.62 -1.61
N LEU A 104 -0.74 15.17 -2.32
CA LEU A 104 -1.54 14.03 -1.90
C LEU A 104 -0.74 12.73 -1.92
N GLY A 105 0.06 12.48 -2.96
CA GLY A 105 0.92 11.31 -3.08
C GLY A 105 2.00 11.26 -2.02
N ASP A 106 2.71 12.35 -1.80
CA ASP A 106 3.76 12.48 -0.79
C ASP A 106 3.20 12.40 0.64
N GLY A 107 2.05 13.03 0.88
CA GLY A 107 1.34 12.94 2.15
C GLY A 107 0.92 11.50 2.45
N LEU A 108 0.32 10.83 1.47
CA LEU A 108 -0.06 9.41 1.59
C LEU A 108 1.14 8.52 1.88
N ARG A 109 2.26 8.71 1.16
CA ARG A 109 3.51 7.96 1.41
C ARG A 109 3.99 8.15 2.85
N ARG A 110 4.07 9.39 3.33
CA ARG A 110 4.45 9.71 4.72
C ARG A 110 3.52 9.03 5.73
N ALA A 111 2.21 9.05 5.46
CA ALA A 111 1.19 8.39 6.27
C ALA A 111 1.40 6.87 6.37
N VAL A 112 1.68 6.24 5.24
CA VAL A 112 1.90 4.79 5.15
C VAL A 112 3.17 4.40 5.89
N VAL A 113 4.27 5.12 5.66
CA VAL A 113 5.55 4.89 6.35
C VAL A 113 5.41 5.05 7.87
N ALA A 114 4.64 6.04 8.31
CA ALA A 114 4.33 6.27 9.74
C ALA A 114 3.31 5.27 10.32
N GLY A 115 2.70 4.40 9.50
CA GLY A 115 1.67 3.44 9.92
C GLY A 115 0.33 4.08 10.30
N ARG A 116 0.10 5.33 9.92
CA ARG A 116 -1.15 6.06 10.16
C ARG A 116 -2.24 5.70 9.17
N ILE A 117 -1.88 5.46 7.91
CA ILE A 117 -2.78 4.99 6.86
C ILE A 117 -2.32 3.62 6.36
N VAL A 118 -3.28 2.74 6.15
CA VAL A 118 -3.09 1.45 5.47
C VAL A 118 -3.91 1.49 4.18
N PRO A 119 -3.27 1.69 3.01
CA PRO A 119 -3.98 1.79 1.75
C PRO A 119 -4.63 0.45 1.38
N VAL A 120 -5.88 0.53 0.93
CA VAL A 120 -6.66 -0.63 0.45
C VAL A 120 -6.86 -0.49 -1.04
N LEU A 121 -6.40 -1.51 -1.78
CA LEU A 121 -6.45 -1.62 -3.23
C LEU A 121 -7.35 -2.78 -3.63
N ALA A 122 -7.83 -2.76 -4.87
CA ALA A 122 -8.72 -3.78 -5.43
C ALA A 122 -8.16 -4.39 -6.71
N GLY A 123 -8.53 -5.65 -7.00
CA GLY A 123 -8.19 -6.26 -8.28
C GLY A 123 -8.47 -7.75 -8.38
N SER A 124 -8.10 -8.33 -9.51
CA SER A 124 -8.14 -9.76 -9.77
C SER A 124 -6.80 -10.22 -10.35
N ALA A 125 -6.05 -10.96 -9.56
CA ALA A 125 -4.79 -11.54 -10.03
C ALA A 125 -4.99 -12.57 -11.15
N LEU A 126 -6.14 -13.25 -11.17
CA LEU A 126 -6.46 -14.20 -12.22
C LEU A 126 -6.68 -13.53 -13.57
N GLN A 127 -7.38 -12.39 -13.57
CA GLN A 127 -7.64 -11.59 -14.78
C GLN A 127 -6.55 -10.55 -15.07
N ASN A 128 -5.55 -10.45 -14.18
CA ASN A 128 -4.48 -9.46 -14.23
C ASN A 128 -4.97 -7.99 -14.19
N ILE A 129 -6.18 -7.76 -13.66
CA ILE A 129 -6.77 -6.43 -13.51
C ILE A 129 -6.33 -5.82 -12.18
N GLY A 130 -5.80 -4.59 -12.22
CA GLY A 130 -5.31 -3.86 -11.04
C GLY A 130 -3.90 -4.26 -10.58
N ILE A 131 -3.24 -5.23 -11.24
CA ILE A 131 -1.93 -5.74 -10.79
C ILE A 131 -0.80 -4.76 -11.07
N SER A 132 -0.77 -4.13 -12.25
CA SER A 132 0.23 -3.09 -12.54
C SER A 132 0.15 -1.93 -11.53
N LEU A 133 -1.06 -1.46 -11.25
CA LEU A 133 -1.27 -0.40 -10.26
C LEU A 133 -0.93 -0.84 -8.83
N LEU A 134 -1.10 -2.12 -8.48
CA LEU A 134 -0.60 -2.66 -7.22
C LEU A 134 0.93 -2.57 -7.13
N LEU A 135 1.64 -2.93 -8.21
CA LEU A 135 3.10 -2.84 -8.26
C LEU A 135 3.58 -1.40 -8.15
N ASP A 136 2.93 -0.48 -8.86
CA ASP A 136 3.20 0.96 -8.75
C ASP A 136 2.95 1.49 -7.34
N ALA A 137 1.84 1.07 -6.69
CA ALA A 137 1.53 1.42 -5.30
C ALA A 137 2.56 0.89 -4.31
N ILE A 138 3.11 -0.32 -4.52
CA ILE A 138 4.21 -0.86 -3.71
C ILE A 138 5.44 0.04 -3.81
N CYS A 139 5.81 0.43 -5.03
CA CYS A 139 6.96 1.32 -5.26
C CYS A 139 6.74 2.72 -4.68
N SER A 140 5.51 3.25 -4.79
CA SER A 140 5.19 4.61 -4.37
C SER A 140 4.99 4.76 -2.86
N TYR A 141 4.39 3.78 -2.19
CA TYR A 141 3.96 3.94 -0.80
C TYR A 141 4.83 3.22 0.22
N LEU A 142 5.50 2.12 -0.16
CA LEU A 142 6.31 1.40 0.80
C LEU A 142 7.74 1.96 0.90
N PRO A 143 8.32 2.00 2.12
CA PRO A 143 9.69 2.47 2.28
C PRO A 143 10.67 1.45 1.71
N SER A 144 11.74 1.95 1.11
CA SER A 144 12.89 1.11 0.75
C SER A 144 13.63 0.66 2.03
N PRO A 145 14.41 -0.43 1.97
CA PRO A 145 15.25 -0.83 3.10
C PRO A 145 16.18 0.27 3.60
N LYS A 146 16.63 1.17 2.72
CA LYS A 146 17.51 2.30 3.05
C LYS A 146 16.82 3.39 3.88
N GLU A 147 15.51 3.44 3.88
CA GLU A 147 14.74 4.44 4.62
C GLU A 147 14.35 3.95 6.04
N ARG A 148 14.73 2.72 6.39
CA ARG A 148 14.44 2.14 7.70
C ARG A 148 15.71 2.00 8.50
N ASN A 149 15.83 2.79 9.56
CA ASN A 149 16.81 2.56 10.61
C ASN A 149 16.36 1.42 11.50
N ILE A 150 17.21 0.40 11.66
CA ILE A 150 16.92 -0.76 12.49
C ILE A 150 17.79 -0.66 13.73
N ALA A 151 17.14 -0.46 14.88
CA ALA A 151 17.82 -0.54 16.16
C ALA A 151 18.07 -2.00 16.54
N VAL A 152 19.28 -2.34 16.88
CA VAL A 152 19.68 -3.63 17.44
C VAL A 152 20.27 -3.40 18.82
N ILE A 153 20.01 -4.33 19.74
CA ILE A 153 20.63 -4.34 21.06
C ILE A 153 21.81 -5.31 20.96
N GLY A 154 23.03 -4.76 21.03
CA GLY A 154 24.26 -5.54 21.10
C GLY A 154 24.57 -5.99 22.54
N ASP A 155 25.81 -6.43 22.79
CA ASP A 155 26.30 -6.82 24.13
C ASP A 155 26.39 -5.64 25.12
N SER A 156 26.32 -4.42 24.62
CA SER A 156 26.17 -3.19 25.41
C SER A 156 24.70 -2.83 25.46
N ASP A 157 24.17 -2.45 26.62
CA ASP A 157 22.78 -2.02 26.82
C ASP A 157 22.38 -0.78 25.96
N ASN A 158 23.25 -0.32 25.09
CA ASN A 158 22.98 0.78 24.17
C ASN A 158 22.52 0.24 22.82
N PRO A 159 21.36 0.70 22.31
CA PRO A 159 20.91 0.32 20.99
C PRO A 159 21.85 0.88 19.91
N GLU A 160 22.34 0.03 19.04
CA GLU A 160 23.07 0.41 17.84
C GLU A 160 22.08 0.47 16.66
N THR A 161 22.29 1.43 15.75
CA THR A 161 21.48 1.54 14.55
C THR A 161 22.22 0.90 13.37
N LEU A 162 21.61 -0.08 12.73
CA LEU A 162 22.12 -0.64 11.49
C LEU A 162 21.73 0.26 10.32
N GLU A 163 22.72 0.68 9.56
CA GLU A 163 22.50 1.37 8.29
C GLU A 163 22.57 0.37 7.14
N PRO A 164 21.56 0.27 6.27
CA PRO A 164 21.54 -0.66 5.15
C PRO A 164 22.56 -0.26 4.09
N SER A 165 23.80 -0.71 4.25
CA SER A 165 24.92 -0.51 3.34
C SER A 165 25.54 -1.85 2.98
N GLN A 166 25.89 -2.03 1.70
CA GLN A 166 26.57 -3.25 1.22
C GLN A 166 28.03 -3.34 1.70
N ASP A 167 28.65 -2.18 1.94
CA ASP A 167 30.06 -2.08 2.34
C ASP A 167 30.28 -2.22 3.85
N ALA A 168 29.19 -2.29 4.63
CA ALA A 168 29.26 -2.43 6.08
C ALA A 168 29.39 -3.92 6.50
N PRO A 169 29.81 -4.20 7.74
CA PRO A 169 29.84 -5.56 8.27
C PRO A 169 28.50 -6.30 8.14
N LEU A 170 28.53 -7.57 7.83
CA LEU A 170 27.33 -8.38 7.67
C LEU A 170 26.51 -8.44 8.97
N ALA A 171 25.26 -8.03 8.92
CA ALA A 171 24.26 -8.27 9.95
C ALA A 171 23.02 -8.92 9.34
N ALA A 172 22.72 -10.14 9.78
CA ALA A 172 21.59 -10.90 9.29
C ALA A 172 20.84 -11.61 10.43
N LEU A 173 19.52 -11.68 10.32
CA LEU A 173 18.65 -12.38 11.26
C LEU A 173 18.13 -13.67 10.64
N VAL A 174 18.44 -14.80 11.23
CA VAL A 174 17.80 -16.08 10.91
C VAL A 174 16.41 -16.11 11.58
N PHE A 175 15.36 -16.21 10.77
CA PHE A 175 13.98 -16.17 11.27
C PHE A 175 13.22 -17.49 11.09
N LYS A 176 13.75 -18.42 10.26
CA LYS A 176 13.11 -19.71 10.04
C LYS A 176 14.12 -20.75 9.60
N THR A 177 13.96 -21.98 10.07
CA THR A 177 14.58 -23.18 9.50
C THR A 177 13.50 -24.20 9.15
N SER A 178 13.65 -24.90 8.03
CA SER A 178 12.77 -25.99 7.63
C SER A 178 13.59 -27.16 7.11
N ALA A 179 13.04 -28.37 7.19
CA ALA A 179 13.59 -29.54 6.53
C ALA A 179 12.88 -29.72 5.19
N ASP A 180 13.66 -29.80 4.12
CA ASP A 180 13.18 -30.13 2.79
C ASP A 180 13.64 -31.57 2.45
N PRO A 181 12.75 -32.44 1.95
CA PRO A 181 13.10 -33.85 1.66
C PRO A 181 14.19 -34.01 0.61
N TYR A 182 14.39 -33.02 -0.27
CA TYR A 182 15.33 -33.11 -1.40
C TYR A 182 16.61 -32.31 -1.17
N VAL A 183 16.53 -31.16 -0.51
CA VAL A 183 17.64 -30.22 -0.32
C VAL A 183 18.21 -30.29 1.09
N GLY A 184 17.51 -30.94 2.02
CA GLY A 184 17.93 -31.05 3.41
C GLY A 184 17.49 -29.86 4.25
N LYS A 185 18.36 -29.33 5.12
CA LYS A 185 18.04 -28.24 6.02
C LYS A 185 18.14 -26.89 5.28
N LEU A 186 17.01 -26.19 5.19
CA LEU A 186 16.91 -24.83 4.66
C LEU A 186 16.88 -23.82 5.81
N THR A 187 17.77 -22.84 5.76
CA THR A 187 17.82 -21.74 6.72
C THR A 187 17.46 -20.44 6.01
N TYR A 188 16.38 -19.80 6.48
CA TYR A 188 15.90 -18.52 5.94
C TYR A 188 16.41 -17.40 6.84
N PHE A 189 17.02 -16.40 6.22
CA PHE A 189 17.54 -15.25 6.93
C PHE A 189 17.25 -13.96 6.14
N ARG A 190 17.26 -12.83 6.84
CA ARG A 190 17.16 -11.50 6.26
C ARG A 190 18.45 -10.75 6.54
N VAL A 191 19.09 -10.29 5.47
CA VAL A 191 20.24 -9.40 5.56
C VAL A 191 19.73 -7.97 5.81
N TYR A 192 20.23 -7.35 6.86
CA TYR A 192 19.93 -5.96 7.22
C TYR A 192 21.07 -5.01 6.85
N GLN A 193 22.29 -5.52 6.83
CA GLN A 193 23.50 -4.77 6.54
C GLN A 193 24.55 -5.70 5.96
N GLY A 194 25.46 -5.18 5.12
CA GLY A 194 26.46 -5.97 4.44
C GLY A 194 25.91 -6.73 3.24
N ALA A 195 26.75 -7.60 2.67
CA ALA A 195 26.41 -8.50 1.56
C ALA A 195 26.86 -9.93 1.86
N ILE A 196 26.21 -10.90 1.24
CA ILE A 196 26.62 -12.32 1.23
C ILE A 196 26.96 -12.65 -0.21
N ASP A 197 28.17 -13.12 -0.46
CA ASP A 197 28.67 -13.60 -1.76
C ASP A 197 28.33 -15.09 -1.96
#